data_3c39d303f41508ead5d64b3e2befce62
#
_entry.id   3c39d303f41508ead5d64b3e2befce62
#
_cell.length_a   1.000
_cell.length_b   1.000
_cell.length_c   1.000
_cell.angle_alpha   90.00
_cell.angle_beta   90.00
_cell.angle_gamma   90.00
#
_symmetry.space_group_name_H-M   'P 1'
#
loop_
_entity.id
_entity.type
_entity.pdbx_description
1 polymer ?
#
loop_
_entity_poly.entity_id
_entity_poly.type
_entity_poly.pdbx_seq_one_letter_code
_entity_poly.pdbx_strand_id
1 'polypeptide(L)'
;GEDAATAATAPAVDHVADMTPLVPPLEPPVHHVHAAPLAPAPVTPFDEDAGPPEIPAGTEMLDMTVREALRDAMSEEMRANPDVFVMGEEVGEYQGAYKVTQGLLQEFGAQRVVDTPITEHGFAGLAVGAAFAGLRPIVEFMTFNFSMQAIDHIINSAAKTLYMSGGQLGCPIVFRGPNGAAARVAAQHSQDYASWYSHIPGLKVVAPYTAADAKGLLKAAIRDPNPVVFLENEILYGQSFPVPVLDDFV
;
A
#
# COMPACT_ATOMS: atom_id res chain seq x y z
N GLY A 1 -5.64 -16.63 76.12
CA GLY A 1 -4.63 -17.23 75.28
C GLY A 1 -4.41 -16.38 74.02
N GLU A 2 -3.37 -15.58 74.14
CA GLU A 2 -2.89 -14.77 72.96
C GLU A 2 -1.97 -15.68 72.15
N ASP A 3 -2.29 -15.83 70.85
CA ASP A 3 -1.34 -16.39 69.91
C ASP A 3 -0.93 -15.28 68.90
N ALA A 4 0.33 -14.82 69.11
CA ALA A 4 1.01 -13.90 68.22
C ALA A 4 1.44 -14.61 66.96
N ALA A 5 0.85 -14.25 65.83
CA ALA A 5 1.29 -14.71 64.52
C ALA A 5 2.57 -13.96 64.11
N THR A 6 3.67 -14.66 64.08
CA THR A 6 4.96 -14.19 63.54
C THR A 6 4.87 -14.08 62.05
N ALA A 7 4.94 -12.84 61.56
CA ALA A 7 5.09 -12.57 60.10
C ALA A 7 6.48 -13.01 59.64
N ALA A 8 6.54 -14.01 58.77
CA ALA A 8 7.74 -14.40 58.09
C ALA A 8 8.09 -13.37 57.00
N THR A 9 9.21 -12.67 57.19
CA THR A 9 9.84 -11.82 56.17
C THR A 9 10.43 -12.69 55.07
N ALA A 10 9.95 -12.53 53.85
CA ALA A 10 10.55 -13.14 52.67
C ALA A 10 11.97 -12.61 52.43
N PRO A 11 12.92 -13.47 52.04
CA PRO A 11 14.29 -13.02 51.77
C PRO A 11 14.30 -12.10 50.53
N ALA A 12 15.05 -11.01 50.63
CA ALA A 12 15.35 -10.11 49.53
C ALA A 12 16.14 -10.90 48.46
N VAL A 13 15.62 -10.93 47.25
CA VAL A 13 16.31 -11.53 46.10
C VAL A 13 17.20 -10.45 45.51
N ASP A 14 18.41 -10.30 45.98
CA ASP A 14 19.49 -9.56 45.35
C ASP A 14 20.13 -10.44 44.26
N HIS A 15 19.46 -10.53 43.11
CA HIS A 15 20.07 -10.96 41.86
C HIS A 15 19.74 -9.96 40.80
N VAL A 16 20.49 -8.85 40.77
CA VAL A 16 20.72 -8.13 39.51
C VAL A 16 21.62 -9.05 38.69
N ALA A 17 21.00 -9.86 37.83
CA ALA A 17 21.75 -10.63 36.87
C ALA A 17 22.58 -9.65 36.03
N ASP A 18 23.89 -9.88 35.98
CA ASP A 18 24.78 -9.19 35.03
C ASP A 18 24.30 -9.43 33.61
N MET A 19 23.54 -8.48 33.07
CA MET A 19 23.08 -8.50 31.68
C MET A 19 24.17 -7.96 30.75
N THR A 20 25.34 -8.62 30.81
CA THR A 20 26.33 -8.43 29.74
C THR A 20 25.73 -8.92 28.43
N PRO A 21 25.58 -8.09 27.38
CA PRO A 21 25.00 -8.54 26.10
C PRO A 21 25.82 -9.68 25.53
N LEU A 22 25.21 -10.86 25.38
CA LEU A 22 25.83 -12.05 24.75
C LEU A 22 26.08 -11.88 23.21
N VAL A 23 25.77 -10.74 22.68
CA VAL A 23 26.00 -10.42 21.26
C VAL A 23 26.90 -9.19 21.23
N PRO A 24 28.09 -9.25 20.60
CA PRO A 24 28.87 -8.06 20.36
C PRO A 24 28.02 -7.06 19.56
N PRO A 25 28.17 -5.75 19.79
CA PRO A 25 27.45 -4.75 19.01
C PRO A 25 27.71 -5.02 17.54
N LEU A 26 26.64 -5.30 16.77
CA LEU A 26 26.70 -5.29 15.32
C LEU A 26 27.06 -3.85 14.96
N GLU A 27 28.28 -3.63 14.45
CA GLU A 27 28.56 -2.36 13.80
C GLU A 27 27.56 -2.22 12.66
N PRO A 28 26.74 -1.16 12.66
CA PRO A 28 25.81 -0.97 11.56
C PRO A 28 26.64 -0.89 10.27
N PRO A 29 26.24 -1.60 9.22
CA PRO A 29 26.87 -1.40 7.92
C PRO A 29 26.76 0.07 7.59
N VAL A 30 27.89 0.76 7.50
CA VAL A 30 27.97 2.17 7.09
C VAL A 30 27.74 2.19 5.57
N HIS A 31 26.53 1.87 5.16
CA HIS A 31 26.06 2.25 3.85
C HIS A 31 25.64 3.71 3.94
N HIS A 32 26.58 4.60 3.64
CA HIS A 32 26.23 5.94 3.25
C HIS A 32 25.42 5.85 1.96
N VAL A 33 24.13 5.54 2.08
CA VAL A 33 23.18 5.83 1.03
C VAL A 33 23.07 7.36 1.04
N HIS A 34 23.97 8.02 0.34
CA HIS A 34 23.68 9.36 -0.14
C HIS A 34 22.58 9.20 -1.19
N ALA A 35 21.33 9.06 -0.73
CA ALA A 35 20.22 9.38 -1.59
C ALA A 35 20.43 10.84 -1.97
N ALA A 36 20.81 11.08 -3.21
CA ALA A 36 20.78 12.43 -3.75
C ALA A 36 19.36 12.97 -3.47
N PRO A 37 19.21 14.22 -3.03
CA PRO A 37 17.90 14.82 -2.85
C PRO A 37 17.12 14.55 -4.14
N LEU A 38 15.98 13.87 -4.03
CA LEU A 38 15.07 13.74 -5.17
C LEU A 38 14.74 15.16 -5.58
N ALA A 39 15.25 15.57 -6.75
CA ALA A 39 14.81 16.83 -7.31
C ALA A 39 13.27 16.79 -7.33
N PRO A 40 12.59 17.84 -6.83
CA PRO A 40 11.13 17.85 -6.92
C PRO A 40 10.77 17.58 -8.38
N ALA A 41 9.93 16.56 -8.58
CA ALA A 41 9.41 16.31 -9.92
C ALA A 41 8.87 17.62 -10.47
N PRO A 42 9.19 18.01 -11.71
CA PRO A 42 8.67 19.23 -12.27
C PRO A 42 7.14 19.15 -12.17
N VAL A 43 6.56 20.04 -11.37
CA VAL A 43 5.12 20.22 -11.33
C VAL A 43 4.79 20.85 -12.68
N THR A 44 4.37 20.03 -13.64
CA THR A 44 3.71 20.55 -14.83
C THR A 44 2.49 21.31 -14.34
N PRO A 45 2.33 22.58 -14.70
CA PRO A 45 1.11 23.32 -14.36
C PRO A 45 -0.07 22.49 -14.83
N PHE A 46 -1.05 22.28 -13.94
CA PHE A 46 -2.33 21.68 -14.34
C PHE A 46 -2.95 22.62 -15.38
N ASP A 47 -3.06 22.14 -16.59
CA ASP A 47 -3.75 22.88 -17.66
C ASP A 47 -5.25 22.62 -17.50
N GLU A 48 -5.93 23.58 -16.86
CA GLU A 48 -7.38 23.49 -16.65
C GLU A 48 -8.17 23.44 -17.98
N ASP A 49 -7.55 23.87 -19.09
CA ASP A 49 -8.14 23.87 -20.43
C ASP A 49 -7.79 22.60 -21.24
N ALA A 50 -6.87 21.78 -20.76
CA ALA A 50 -6.62 20.47 -21.35
C ALA A 50 -7.80 19.55 -21.01
N GLY A 51 -8.66 19.32 -21.97
CA GLY A 51 -9.67 18.26 -21.89
C GLY A 51 -9.01 16.89 -21.59
N PRO A 52 -9.80 15.86 -21.25
CA PRO A 52 -9.24 14.52 -21.06
C PRO A 52 -8.45 14.13 -22.32
N PRO A 53 -7.32 13.41 -22.19
CA PRO A 53 -6.53 13.01 -23.34
C PRO A 53 -7.43 12.28 -24.34
N GLU A 54 -7.53 12.82 -25.54
CA GLU A 54 -8.36 12.23 -26.60
C GLU A 54 -7.75 10.86 -26.97
N ILE A 55 -8.55 9.81 -26.81
CA ILE A 55 -8.19 8.49 -27.34
C ILE A 55 -8.11 8.63 -28.87
N PRO A 56 -6.96 8.32 -29.50
CA PRO A 56 -6.82 8.48 -30.95
C PRO A 56 -7.94 7.77 -31.71
N ALA A 57 -8.47 8.43 -32.74
CA ALA A 57 -9.52 7.84 -33.58
C ALA A 57 -9.05 6.51 -34.19
N GLY A 58 -9.84 5.45 -34.02
CA GLY A 58 -9.51 4.12 -34.53
C GLY A 58 -8.68 3.27 -33.54
N THR A 59 -8.44 3.75 -32.34
CA THR A 59 -7.84 2.91 -31.28
C THR A 59 -8.70 1.66 -31.05
N GLU A 60 -8.05 0.51 -31.02
CA GLU A 60 -8.69 -0.74 -30.63
C GLU A 60 -9.15 -0.67 -29.16
N MET A 61 -10.37 -1.11 -28.92
CA MET A 61 -10.96 -1.17 -27.57
C MET A 61 -11.16 -2.63 -27.19
N LEU A 62 -10.71 -3.00 -25.99
CA LEU A 62 -10.89 -4.34 -25.42
C LEU A 62 -11.85 -4.24 -24.24
N ASP A 63 -12.94 -5.04 -24.27
CA ASP A 63 -13.81 -5.16 -23.11
C ASP A 63 -13.14 -6.01 -22.04
N MET A 64 -12.93 -5.40 -20.86
CA MET A 64 -12.40 -6.12 -19.69
C MET A 64 -13.13 -5.71 -18.41
N THR A 65 -13.13 -6.60 -17.45
CA THR A 65 -13.67 -6.28 -16.12
C THR A 65 -12.73 -5.32 -15.37
N VAL A 66 -13.28 -4.57 -14.42
CA VAL A 66 -12.48 -3.70 -13.54
C VAL A 66 -11.38 -4.51 -12.84
N ARG A 67 -11.69 -5.73 -12.39
CA ARG A 67 -10.70 -6.63 -11.76
C ARG A 67 -9.55 -7.00 -12.69
N GLU A 68 -9.83 -7.31 -13.95
CA GLU A 68 -8.80 -7.60 -14.96
C GLU A 68 -7.96 -6.35 -15.26
N ALA A 69 -8.59 -5.20 -15.36
CA ALA A 69 -7.92 -3.92 -15.58
C ALA A 69 -6.92 -3.57 -14.46
N LEU A 70 -7.31 -3.77 -13.20
CA LEU A 70 -6.42 -3.59 -12.03
C LEU A 70 -5.25 -4.57 -12.05
N ARG A 71 -5.53 -5.86 -12.32
CA ARG A 71 -4.48 -6.88 -12.45
C ARG A 71 -3.48 -6.53 -13.54
N ASP A 72 -3.97 -6.15 -14.71
CA ASP A 72 -3.14 -5.81 -15.85
C ASP A 72 -2.28 -4.58 -15.57
N ALA A 73 -2.86 -3.55 -14.92
CA ALA A 73 -2.10 -2.37 -14.48
C ALA A 73 -0.92 -2.76 -13.57
N MET A 74 -1.15 -3.59 -12.56
CA MET A 74 -0.09 -4.05 -11.67
C MET A 74 0.95 -4.88 -12.42
N SER A 75 0.55 -5.82 -13.27
CA SER A 75 1.50 -6.68 -13.99
C SER A 75 2.34 -5.88 -14.98
N GLU A 76 1.77 -4.91 -15.69
CA GLU A 76 2.50 -4.03 -16.61
C GLU A 76 3.57 -3.21 -15.86
N GLU A 77 3.21 -2.58 -14.74
CA GLU A 77 4.14 -1.79 -13.94
C GLU A 77 5.22 -2.66 -13.27
N MET A 78 4.87 -3.86 -12.83
CA MET A 78 5.83 -4.83 -12.28
C MET A 78 6.82 -5.33 -13.34
N ARG A 79 6.42 -5.47 -14.62
CA ARG A 79 7.33 -5.81 -15.72
C ARG A 79 8.26 -4.64 -16.04
N ALA A 80 7.73 -3.43 -16.01
CA ALA A 80 8.47 -2.22 -16.36
C ALA A 80 9.47 -1.80 -15.27
N ASN A 81 9.19 -2.08 -14.01
CA ASN A 81 10.01 -1.63 -12.89
C ASN A 81 10.23 -2.75 -11.85
N PRO A 82 11.49 -3.21 -11.63
CA PRO A 82 11.81 -4.26 -10.67
C PRO A 82 11.55 -3.88 -9.21
N ASP A 83 11.44 -2.60 -8.87
CA ASP A 83 11.20 -2.13 -7.52
C ASP A 83 9.71 -2.19 -7.12
N VAL A 84 8.81 -2.38 -8.09
CA VAL A 84 7.36 -2.53 -7.83
C VAL A 84 7.07 -3.95 -7.36
N PHE A 85 6.38 -4.09 -6.23
CA PHE A 85 5.94 -5.38 -5.71
C PHE A 85 4.58 -5.27 -5.01
N VAL A 86 3.87 -6.38 -4.92
CA VAL A 86 2.56 -6.48 -4.26
C VAL A 86 2.70 -7.20 -2.93
N MET A 87 2.07 -6.69 -1.90
CA MET A 87 1.98 -7.40 -0.62
C MET A 87 0.62 -7.19 0.04
N GLY A 88 0.21 -8.18 0.79
CA GLY A 88 -1.07 -8.19 1.51
C GLY A 88 -1.49 -9.59 1.90
N GLU A 89 -2.69 -9.69 2.46
CA GLU A 89 -3.25 -10.97 2.87
C GLU A 89 -3.79 -11.74 1.67
N GLU A 90 -3.35 -13.00 1.49
CA GLU A 90 -3.84 -13.91 0.46
C GLU A 90 -3.63 -13.40 -0.99
N VAL A 91 -2.70 -12.48 -1.21
CA VAL A 91 -2.45 -11.89 -2.54
C VAL A 91 -1.68 -12.83 -3.48
N GLY A 92 -0.89 -13.77 -2.92
CA GLY A 92 -0.04 -14.69 -3.67
C GLY A 92 -0.71 -16.04 -3.95
N GLU A 93 -0.65 -16.96 -3.00
CA GLU A 93 -1.11 -18.34 -3.18
C GLU A 93 -2.63 -18.42 -3.47
N TYR A 94 -3.42 -17.67 -2.75
CA TYR A 94 -4.87 -17.60 -2.97
C TYR A 94 -5.27 -16.69 -4.14
N GLN A 95 -4.35 -15.88 -4.66
CA GLN A 95 -4.55 -14.98 -5.79
C GLN A 95 -5.56 -13.85 -5.51
N GLY A 96 -5.59 -13.38 -4.27
CA GLY A 96 -6.50 -12.36 -3.78
C GLY A 96 -7.91 -12.87 -3.48
N ALA A 97 -8.56 -12.31 -2.46
CA ALA A 97 -9.93 -12.66 -2.10
C ALA A 97 -10.91 -12.41 -3.26
N TYR A 98 -10.67 -11.37 -4.04
CA TYR A 98 -11.48 -10.97 -5.20
C TYR A 98 -10.80 -11.27 -6.54
N LYS A 99 -9.69 -12.03 -6.53
CA LYS A 99 -8.92 -12.44 -7.72
C LYS A 99 -8.32 -11.27 -8.53
N VAL A 100 -8.07 -10.14 -7.86
CA VAL A 100 -7.41 -8.98 -8.48
C VAL A 100 -5.92 -9.26 -8.73
N THR A 101 -5.29 -10.13 -7.94
CA THR A 101 -3.87 -10.50 -8.07
C THR A 101 -3.66 -11.85 -8.77
N GLN A 102 -4.69 -12.36 -9.45
CA GLN A 102 -4.64 -13.66 -10.12
C GLN A 102 -3.49 -13.74 -11.12
N GLY A 103 -2.63 -14.78 -10.99
CA GLY A 103 -1.50 -15.04 -11.87
C GLY A 103 -0.23 -14.25 -11.55
N LEU A 104 -0.28 -13.22 -10.68
CA LEU A 104 0.91 -12.42 -10.38
C LEU A 104 2.02 -13.23 -9.70
N LEU A 105 1.69 -14.11 -8.75
CA LEU A 105 2.69 -14.96 -8.08
C LEU A 105 3.42 -15.87 -9.08
N GLN A 106 2.70 -16.44 -10.04
CA GLN A 106 3.26 -17.32 -11.06
C GLN A 106 4.21 -16.58 -12.00
N GLU A 107 3.92 -15.32 -12.29
CA GLU A 107 4.73 -14.52 -13.20
C GLU A 107 5.95 -13.90 -12.49
N PHE A 108 5.78 -13.35 -11.29
CA PHE A 108 6.80 -12.53 -10.63
C PHE A 108 7.50 -13.20 -9.45
N GLY A 109 6.97 -14.31 -8.96
CA GLY A 109 7.54 -15.06 -7.83
C GLY A 109 7.28 -14.44 -6.46
N ALA A 110 7.58 -15.21 -5.40
CA ALA A 110 7.27 -14.86 -4.02
C ALA A 110 8.06 -13.67 -3.44
N GLN A 111 9.10 -13.22 -4.11
CA GLN A 111 9.82 -12.00 -3.71
C GLN A 111 9.11 -10.72 -4.16
N ARG A 112 8.25 -10.82 -5.15
CA ARG A 112 7.53 -9.69 -5.74
C ARG A 112 6.02 -9.74 -5.48
N VAL A 113 5.49 -10.88 -5.06
CA VAL A 113 4.10 -11.06 -4.63
C VAL A 113 4.11 -11.76 -3.28
N VAL A 114 3.92 -10.99 -2.23
CA VAL A 114 4.23 -11.38 -0.86
C VAL A 114 2.94 -11.56 -0.05
N ASP A 115 2.64 -12.80 0.32
CA ASP A 115 1.60 -13.08 1.30
C ASP A 115 2.05 -12.67 2.70
N THR A 116 1.17 -11.95 3.40
CA THR A 116 1.42 -11.52 4.78
C THR A 116 0.47 -12.23 5.75
N PRO A 117 0.87 -12.40 7.02
CA PRO A 117 -0.12 -12.74 8.04
C PRO A 117 -1.13 -11.61 8.21
N ILE A 118 -2.28 -11.90 8.84
CA ILE A 118 -3.31 -10.90 9.16
C ILE A 118 -2.75 -9.93 10.22
N THR A 119 -2.14 -8.85 9.77
CA THR A 119 -1.47 -7.84 10.60
C THR A 119 -1.38 -6.51 9.84
N GLU A 120 -2.50 -5.87 9.57
CA GLU A 120 -2.56 -4.69 8.69
C GLU A 120 -1.62 -3.57 9.18
N HIS A 121 -1.54 -3.36 10.49
CA HIS A 121 -0.54 -2.46 11.06
C HIS A 121 0.90 -2.88 10.73
N GLY A 122 1.20 -4.17 10.88
CA GLY A 122 2.55 -4.72 10.67
C GLY A 122 2.98 -4.64 9.21
N PHE A 123 2.17 -5.15 8.28
CA PHE A 123 2.57 -5.17 6.87
C PHE A 123 2.52 -3.77 6.22
N ALA A 124 1.59 -2.89 6.63
CA ALA A 124 1.60 -1.52 6.15
C ALA A 124 2.86 -0.76 6.63
N GLY A 125 3.27 -0.95 7.88
CA GLY A 125 4.51 -0.38 8.39
C GLY A 125 5.74 -0.90 7.67
N LEU A 126 5.80 -2.21 7.38
CA LEU A 126 6.87 -2.82 6.59
C LEU A 126 6.92 -2.23 5.17
N ALA A 127 5.77 -2.08 4.53
CA ALA A 127 5.69 -1.50 3.20
C ALA A 127 6.14 -0.02 3.17
N VAL A 128 5.73 0.77 4.17
CA VAL A 128 6.21 2.15 4.31
C VAL A 128 7.73 2.20 4.45
N GLY A 129 8.30 1.32 5.28
CA GLY A 129 9.76 1.20 5.41
C GLY A 129 10.44 0.79 4.10
N ALA A 130 9.84 -0.12 3.33
CA ALA A 130 10.33 -0.51 2.01
C ALA A 130 10.28 0.66 1.02
N ALA A 131 9.22 1.47 1.04
CA ALA A 131 9.11 2.67 0.22
C ALA A 131 10.19 3.71 0.58
N PHE A 132 10.48 3.89 1.87
CA PHE A 132 11.59 4.76 2.32
C PHE A 132 12.96 4.25 1.84
N ALA A 133 13.10 2.93 1.66
CA ALA A 133 14.32 2.31 1.10
C ALA A 133 14.40 2.37 -0.44
N GLY A 134 13.42 2.96 -1.12
CA GLY A 134 13.41 3.15 -2.56
C GLY A 134 12.60 2.13 -3.36
N LEU A 135 11.96 1.16 -2.71
CA LEU A 135 11.02 0.24 -3.37
C LEU A 135 9.67 0.91 -3.60
N ARG A 136 8.82 0.28 -4.42
CA ARG A 136 7.49 0.77 -4.78
C ARG A 136 6.41 -0.28 -4.42
N PRO A 137 6.04 -0.36 -3.15
CA PRO A 137 5.05 -1.32 -2.70
C PRO A 137 3.62 -0.95 -3.13
N ILE A 138 2.88 -1.97 -3.57
CA ILE A 138 1.43 -1.94 -3.70
C ILE A 138 0.89 -2.78 -2.54
N VAL A 139 0.28 -2.12 -1.58
CA VAL A 139 -0.30 -2.76 -0.38
C VAL A 139 -1.77 -3.03 -0.63
N GLU A 140 -2.16 -4.30 -0.63
CA GLU A 140 -3.57 -4.69 -0.68
C GLU A 140 -4.10 -4.91 0.73
N PHE A 141 -5.11 -4.13 1.12
CA PHE A 141 -6.01 -4.51 2.20
C PHE A 141 -7.10 -5.42 1.64
N MET A 142 -7.34 -6.57 2.23
CA MET A 142 -8.37 -7.52 1.78
C MET A 142 -9.73 -6.84 1.63
N THR A 143 -10.04 -5.94 2.54
CA THR A 143 -11.01 -4.86 2.37
C THR A 143 -10.47 -3.59 3.00
N PHE A 144 -10.69 -2.44 2.38
CA PHE A 144 -10.17 -1.16 2.88
C PHE A 144 -10.71 -0.80 4.27
N ASN A 145 -11.78 -1.47 4.70
CA ASN A 145 -12.31 -1.36 6.07
C ASN A 145 -11.24 -1.64 7.13
N PHE A 146 -10.31 -2.56 6.88
CA PHE A 146 -9.26 -2.91 7.82
C PHE A 146 -8.01 -2.03 7.72
N SER A 147 -7.98 -1.07 6.80
CA SER A 147 -6.96 -0.02 6.79
C SER A 147 -6.98 0.83 8.06
N MET A 148 -8.08 0.83 8.80
CA MET A 148 -8.18 1.48 10.13
C MET A 148 -7.11 0.98 11.09
N GLN A 149 -6.72 -0.29 11.03
CA GLN A 149 -5.66 -0.83 11.88
C GLN A 149 -4.28 -0.30 11.52
N ALA A 150 -4.10 0.16 10.28
CA ALA A 150 -2.86 0.71 9.74
C ALA A 150 -2.90 2.24 9.57
N ILE A 151 -3.92 2.91 10.07
CA ILE A 151 -4.17 4.33 9.80
C ILE A 151 -3.00 5.23 10.20
N ASP A 152 -2.29 4.89 11.27
CA ASP A 152 -1.10 5.64 11.71
C ASP A 152 0.01 5.57 10.65
N HIS A 153 0.27 4.40 10.08
CA HIS A 153 1.28 4.26 9.02
C HIS A 153 0.90 4.98 7.74
N ILE A 154 -0.38 5.02 7.39
CA ILE A 154 -0.86 5.76 6.21
C ILE A 154 -0.73 7.26 6.44
N ILE A 155 -1.21 7.76 7.59
CA ILE A 155 -1.32 9.19 7.84
C ILE A 155 -0.03 9.79 8.39
N ASN A 156 0.55 9.22 9.44
CA ASN A 156 1.73 9.79 10.08
C ASN A 156 3.02 9.38 9.40
N SER A 157 3.17 8.11 9.03
CA SER A 157 4.41 7.63 8.41
C SER A 157 4.46 7.97 6.92
N ALA A 158 3.51 7.51 6.10
CA ALA A 158 3.58 7.71 4.65
C ALA A 158 3.32 9.18 4.25
N ALA A 159 2.19 9.76 4.68
CA ALA A 159 1.79 11.07 4.21
C ALA A 159 2.67 12.22 4.70
N LYS A 160 3.21 12.13 5.92
CA LYS A 160 3.87 13.29 6.58
C LYS A 160 5.39 13.24 6.57
N THR A 161 6.01 12.11 6.30
CA THR A 161 7.48 11.99 6.41
C THR A 161 8.22 12.85 5.39
N LEU A 162 7.71 13.01 4.18
CA LEU A 162 8.32 13.93 3.20
C LEU A 162 8.44 15.35 3.75
N TYR A 163 7.37 15.86 4.35
CA TYR A 163 7.39 17.19 5.00
C TYR A 163 8.34 17.21 6.20
N MET A 164 8.24 16.23 7.09
CA MET A 164 9.03 16.16 8.32
C MET A 164 10.53 15.99 8.06
N SER A 165 10.91 15.37 6.96
CA SER A 165 12.30 15.21 6.52
C SER A 165 12.83 16.40 5.72
N GLY A 166 12.05 17.46 5.54
CA GLY A 166 12.43 18.60 4.69
C GLY A 166 12.58 18.23 3.22
N GLY A 167 11.75 17.30 2.73
CA GLY A 167 11.76 16.85 1.33
C GLY A 167 12.80 15.76 0.99
N GLN A 168 13.50 15.21 2.00
CA GLN A 168 14.58 14.26 1.76
C GLN A 168 14.12 12.81 1.64
N LEU A 169 12.99 12.45 2.26
CA LEU A 169 12.50 11.06 2.33
C LEU A 169 11.09 10.96 1.75
N GLY A 170 11.00 10.50 0.51
CA GLY A 170 9.74 10.22 -0.18
C GLY A 170 9.14 8.86 0.21
N CYS A 171 7.86 8.67 -0.12
CA CYS A 171 7.15 7.41 0.15
C CYS A 171 6.29 7.03 -1.08
N PRO A 172 6.88 6.46 -2.14
CA PRO A 172 6.17 6.02 -3.33
C PRO A 172 5.44 4.71 -3.06
N ILE A 173 4.23 4.77 -2.52
CA ILE A 173 3.43 3.63 -2.07
C ILE A 173 1.98 3.77 -2.52
N VAL A 174 1.37 2.65 -2.91
CA VAL A 174 -0.08 2.57 -3.16
C VAL A 174 -0.72 1.71 -2.09
N PHE A 175 -1.72 2.26 -1.42
CA PHE A 175 -2.62 1.52 -0.54
C PHE A 175 -3.93 1.30 -1.29
N ARG A 176 -4.28 0.05 -1.59
CA ARG A 176 -5.47 -0.29 -2.36
C ARG A 176 -6.34 -1.36 -1.70
N GLY A 177 -7.57 -1.45 -2.12
CA GLY A 177 -8.50 -2.50 -1.70
C GLY A 177 -9.96 -2.10 -1.92
N PRO A 178 -10.88 -3.07 -1.76
CA PRO A 178 -12.31 -2.83 -1.90
C PRO A 178 -12.83 -1.88 -0.82
N ASN A 179 -13.62 -0.91 -1.26
CA ASN A 179 -14.14 0.19 -0.45
C ASN A 179 -15.63 0.42 -0.76
N GLY A 180 -16.38 0.91 0.19
CA GLY A 180 -17.78 1.24 0.01
C GLY A 180 -18.73 0.07 0.19
N ALA A 181 -19.89 0.13 -0.46
CA ALA A 181 -20.90 -0.91 -0.38
C ALA A 181 -20.36 -2.25 -0.91
N ALA A 182 -20.63 -3.32 -0.17
CA ALA A 182 -20.15 -4.65 -0.47
C ALA A 182 -21.30 -5.66 -0.60
N ALA A 183 -20.98 -6.90 -0.96
CA ALA A 183 -21.94 -7.95 -1.21
C ALA A 183 -22.50 -8.58 0.07
N ARG A 184 -23.27 -7.83 0.88
CA ARG A 184 -24.02 -8.33 2.05
C ARG A 184 -23.11 -8.84 3.20
N VAL A 185 -22.00 -8.16 3.46
CA VAL A 185 -21.02 -8.53 4.51
C VAL A 185 -21.14 -7.67 5.77
N ALA A 186 -22.22 -6.89 5.91
CA ALA A 186 -22.59 -6.08 7.06
C ALA A 186 -21.64 -4.91 7.38
N ALA A 187 -21.78 -4.33 8.56
CA ALA A 187 -21.28 -3.00 8.89
C ALA A 187 -19.76 -2.83 8.78
N GLN A 188 -18.97 -3.81 9.27
CA GLN A 188 -17.52 -3.72 9.29
C GLN A 188 -16.85 -3.90 7.92
N HIS A 189 -17.62 -4.27 6.90
CA HIS A 189 -17.13 -4.53 5.54
C HIS A 189 -17.82 -3.67 4.47
N SER A 190 -18.53 -2.62 4.87
CA SER A 190 -19.36 -1.83 3.94
C SER A 190 -19.20 -0.32 4.17
N GLN A 191 -18.01 0.12 4.59
CA GLN A 191 -17.72 1.51 4.88
C GLN A 191 -16.98 2.17 3.71
N ASP A 192 -17.12 3.48 3.59
CA ASP A 192 -16.40 4.30 2.61
C ASP A 192 -15.42 5.22 3.33
N TYR A 193 -14.15 5.12 2.96
CA TYR A 193 -13.04 5.87 3.57
C TYR A 193 -12.57 7.06 2.75
N ALA A 194 -13.22 7.39 1.64
CA ALA A 194 -12.81 8.50 0.81
C ALA A 194 -12.67 9.81 1.60
N SER A 195 -13.68 10.14 2.41
CA SER A 195 -13.66 11.36 3.23
C SER A 195 -12.62 11.32 4.35
N TRP A 196 -12.25 10.14 4.86
CA TRP A 196 -11.26 10.01 5.94
C TRP A 196 -9.85 10.34 5.48
N TYR A 197 -9.48 9.89 4.29
CA TYR A 197 -8.12 10.07 3.76
C TYR A 197 -7.98 11.32 2.90
N SER A 198 -9.05 11.79 2.24
CA SER A 198 -8.97 12.92 1.32
C SER A 198 -8.67 14.27 1.98
N HIS A 199 -8.87 14.40 3.29
CA HIS A 199 -8.53 15.63 4.02
C HIS A 199 -7.09 15.64 4.57
N ILE A 200 -6.32 14.57 4.36
CA ILE A 200 -4.97 14.44 4.90
C ILE A 200 -3.95 15.02 3.90
N PRO A 201 -3.24 16.11 4.27
CA PRO A 201 -2.15 16.61 3.44
C PRO A 201 -1.07 15.57 3.22
N GLY A 202 -0.62 15.42 1.98
CA GLY A 202 0.41 14.45 1.59
C GLY A 202 -0.14 13.13 1.05
N LEU A 203 -1.46 12.89 1.09
CA LEU A 203 -2.12 11.77 0.43
C LEU A 203 -2.84 12.23 -0.84
N LYS A 204 -2.75 11.42 -1.88
CA LYS A 204 -3.68 11.45 -3.00
C LYS A 204 -4.72 10.36 -2.78
N VAL A 205 -6.00 10.66 -3.02
CA VAL A 205 -7.09 9.69 -2.90
C VAL A 205 -7.79 9.57 -4.24
N VAL A 206 -7.87 8.35 -4.75
CA VAL A 206 -8.41 8.02 -6.08
C VAL A 206 -9.47 6.94 -5.93
N ALA A 207 -10.59 7.09 -6.63
CA ALA A 207 -11.67 6.12 -6.67
C ALA A 207 -12.15 5.93 -8.13
N PRO A 208 -11.62 4.93 -8.87
CA PRO A 208 -11.97 4.70 -10.26
C PRO A 208 -13.39 4.16 -10.41
N TYR A 209 -14.01 4.42 -11.56
CA TYR A 209 -15.34 3.90 -11.88
C TYR A 209 -15.31 2.88 -13.03
N THR A 210 -14.70 3.19 -14.15
CA THR A 210 -14.60 2.28 -15.30
C THR A 210 -13.35 1.39 -15.24
N ALA A 211 -13.29 0.36 -16.09
CA ALA A 211 -12.09 -0.45 -16.22
C ALA A 211 -10.91 0.36 -16.82
N ALA A 212 -11.20 1.31 -17.72
CA ALA A 212 -10.19 2.22 -18.25
C ALA A 212 -9.61 3.13 -17.14
N ASP A 213 -10.47 3.75 -16.32
CA ASP A 213 -10.03 4.54 -15.18
C ASP A 213 -9.21 3.68 -14.20
N ALA A 214 -9.69 2.46 -13.89
CA ALA A 214 -9.01 1.56 -12.98
C ALA A 214 -7.59 1.22 -13.46
N LYS A 215 -7.42 0.94 -14.77
CA LYS A 215 -6.12 0.64 -15.36
C LYS A 215 -5.21 1.85 -15.36
N GLY A 216 -5.65 2.96 -15.96
CA GLY A 216 -4.83 4.15 -16.14
C GLY A 216 -4.45 4.80 -14.81
N LEU A 217 -5.43 5.04 -13.93
CA LEU A 217 -5.17 5.68 -12.64
C LEU A 217 -4.33 4.81 -11.70
N LEU A 218 -4.43 3.47 -11.76
CA LEU A 218 -3.57 2.61 -10.93
C LEU A 218 -2.12 2.65 -11.42
N LYS A 219 -1.88 2.64 -12.73
CA LYS A 219 -0.54 2.82 -13.28
C LYS A 219 0.04 4.19 -12.87
N ALA A 220 -0.76 5.26 -12.99
CA ALA A 220 -0.37 6.59 -12.54
C ALA A 220 -0.04 6.60 -11.04
N ALA A 221 -0.84 5.93 -10.21
CA ALA A 221 -0.62 5.83 -8.77
C ALA A 221 0.68 5.08 -8.43
N ILE A 222 1.00 3.99 -9.14
CA ILE A 222 2.24 3.23 -8.94
C ILE A 222 3.47 4.06 -9.34
N ARG A 223 3.35 4.90 -10.36
CA ARG A 223 4.42 5.79 -10.82
C ARG A 223 4.59 7.04 -9.96
N ASP A 224 3.59 7.40 -9.15
CA ASP A 224 3.64 8.59 -8.31
C ASP A 224 4.74 8.48 -7.24
N PRO A 225 5.55 9.52 -7.01
CA PRO A 225 6.55 9.53 -5.95
C PRO A 225 5.96 9.72 -4.55
N ASN A 226 4.66 9.98 -4.43
CA ASN A 226 3.96 10.22 -3.18
C ASN A 226 2.97 9.10 -2.86
N PRO A 227 2.54 8.96 -1.61
CA PRO A 227 1.58 7.93 -1.23
C PRO A 227 0.19 8.18 -1.85
N VAL A 228 -0.39 7.14 -2.40
CA VAL A 228 -1.71 7.15 -3.00
C VAL A 228 -2.62 6.14 -2.29
N VAL A 229 -3.79 6.58 -1.88
CA VAL A 229 -4.90 5.74 -1.41
C VAL A 229 -5.82 5.50 -2.60
N PHE A 230 -5.93 4.24 -3.02
CA PHE A 230 -6.65 3.84 -4.22
C PHE A 230 -7.86 2.97 -3.82
N LEU A 231 -9.04 3.59 -3.81
CA LEU A 231 -10.29 3.01 -3.30
C LEU A 231 -11.07 2.34 -4.42
N GLU A 232 -11.18 1.03 -4.36
CA GLU A 232 -11.86 0.23 -5.37
C GLU A 232 -13.30 -0.09 -4.94
N ASN A 233 -14.24 -0.02 -5.86
CA ASN A 233 -15.60 -0.42 -5.54
C ASN A 233 -15.78 -1.91 -5.80
N GLU A 234 -16.04 -2.69 -4.73
CA GLU A 234 -16.20 -4.14 -4.79
C GLU A 234 -17.26 -4.59 -5.81
N ILE A 235 -18.38 -3.86 -5.90
CA ILE A 235 -19.49 -4.21 -6.79
C ILE A 235 -19.08 -4.05 -8.27
N LEU A 236 -18.11 -3.18 -8.56
CA LEU A 236 -17.64 -2.95 -9.93
C LEU A 236 -16.64 -4.02 -10.41
N TYR A 237 -16.05 -4.83 -9.55
CA TYR A 237 -15.00 -5.78 -9.95
C TYR A 237 -15.38 -6.71 -11.10
N GLY A 238 -16.65 -7.13 -11.16
CA GLY A 238 -17.18 -7.98 -12.23
C GLY A 238 -17.82 -7.22 -13.39
N GLN A 239 -17.84 -5.91 -13.37
CA GLN A 239 -18.41 -5.10 -14.45
C GLN A 239 -17.38 -4.89 -15.55
N SER A 240 -17.80 -5.05 -16.81
CA SER A 240 -16.94 -4.86 -17.98
C SER A 240 -17.16 -3.48 -18.61
N PHE A 241 -16.06 -2.91 -19.05
CA PHE A 241 -16.02 -1.63 -19.75
C PHE A 241 -14.98 -1.69 -20.87
N PRO A 242 -15.15 -0.91 -21.95
CA PRO A 242 -14.12 -0.78 -22.98
C PRO A 242 -12.87 -0.09 -22.42
N VAL A 243 -11.70 -0.66 -22.71
CA VAL A 243 -10.38 -0.14 -22.34
C VAL A 243 -9.56 0.02 -23.62
N PRO A 244 -8.93 1.19 -23.87
CA PRO A 244 -8.11 1.37 -25.05
C PRO A 244 -6.86 0.51 -25.01
N VAL A 245 -6.53 -0.12 -26.13
CA VAL A 245 -5.29 -0.87 -26.33
C VAL A 245 -4.21 0.12 -26.79
N LEU A 246 -3.47 0.65 -25.84
CA LEU A 246 -2.37 1.58 -26.04
C LEU A 246 -1.16 1.13 -25.21
N ASP A 247 0.05 1.25 -25.78
CA ASP A 247 1.28 0.80 -25.14
C ASP A 247 1.57 1.53 -23.82
N ASP A 248 1.17 2.77 -23.69
CA ASP A 248 1.37 3.60 -22.50
C ASP A 248 0.09 4.32 -22.06
N PHE A 249 -0.98 3.55 -21.91
CA PHE A 249 -2.25 4.09 -21.39
C PHE A 249 -2.13 4.29 -19.87
N VAL A 250 -2.16 5.57 -19.44
CA VAL A 250 -2.06 6.01 -18.04
C VAL A 250 -3.11 7.07 -17.75
#